data_4fd3b2e38b2b09a7f08fc0ae280d611d
#
_entry.id   4fd3b2e38b2b09a7f08fc0ae280d611d
#
_cell.length_a   1.000
_cell.length_b   1.000
_cell.length_c   1.000
_cell.angle_alpha   90.00
_cell.angle_beta   90.00
_cell.angle_gamma   90.00
#
_symmetry.space_group_name_H-M   'P 1'
#
loop_
_entity.id
_entity.type
_entity.pdbx_description
1 polymer ?
#
loop_
_entity_poly.entity_id
_entity_poly.type
_entity_poly.pdbx_seq_one_letter_code
_entity_poly.pdbx_strand_id
1 'polypeptide(L)'
;MDAPTAESLMRSRYSAFVLNLPEYIWKTWHETTRPELEILGGLGLKWIDLKIMDSQAGSNNDNQGTVHFIASFVSGNKGRILNEVSDFIKEDGLWYYVDGESTTADISRNNSCPCGSGIKFKRCCLR
;
A
#
# COMPACT_ATOMS: atom_id res chain seq x y z
N MET A 1 -7.08 -16.56 5.40
CA MET A 1 -8.26 -16.42 4.54
C MET A 1 -7.91 -15.64 3.30
N ASP A 2 -8.28 -16.13 2.14
CA ASP A 2 -7.92 -15.50 0.87
C ASP A 2 -8.79 -14.27 0.60
N ALA A 3 -8.18 -13.25 0.00
CA ALA A 3 -8.89 -12.03 -0.34
C ALA A 3 -9.83 -12.26 -1.52
N PRO A 4 -11.12 -11.90 -1.41
CA PRO A 4 -12.09 -12.14 -2.48
C PRO A 4 -11.99 -11.15 -3.66
N THR A 5 -11.39 -9.97 -3.45
CA THR A 5 -11.28 -8.93 -4.48
C THR A 5 -9.89 -8.32 -4.47
N ALA A 6 -9.57 -7.61 -5.56
CA ALA A 6 -8.29 -6.89 -5.66
C ALA A 6 -8.20 -5.83 -4.55
N GLU A 7 -9.29 -5.10 -4.27
CA GLU A 7 -9.29 -4.09 -3.22
C GLU A 7 -9.05 -4.73 -1.84
N SER A 8 -9.69 -5.85 -1.54
CA SER A 8 -9.48 -6.51 -0.24
C SER A 8 -8.04 -7.02 -0.11
N LEU A 9 -7.44 -7.47 -1.20
CA LEU A 9 -6.02 -7.82 -1.19
C LEU A 9 -5.15 -6.59 -0.92
N MET A 10 -5.44 -5.46 -1.57
CA MET A 10 -4.70 -4.22 -1.35
C MET A 10 -4.73 -3.83 0.13
N ARG A 11 -5.90 -3.88 0.75
CA ARG A 11 -6.06 -3.53 2.17
C ARG A 11 -5.26 -4.47 3.08
N SER A 12 -5.28 -5.77 2.79
CA SER A 12 -4.54 -6.75 3.59
C SER A 12 -3.03 -6.56 3.44
N ARG A 13 -2.57 -6.21 2.24
CA ARG A 13 -1.16 -5.92 2.01
C ARG A 13 -0.72 -4.65 2.74
N TYR A 14 -1.57 -3.61 2.75
CA TYR A 14 -1.28 -2.41 3.54
C TYR A 14 -1.11 -2.77 5.03
N SER A 15 -2.00 -3.57 5.57
CA SER A 15 -1.88 -4.04 6.96
C SER A 15 -0.58 -4.79 7.19
N ALA A 16 -0.16 -5.59 6.20
CA ALA A 16 1.10 -6.33 6.29
C ALA A 16 2.31 -5.39 6.28
N PHE A 17 2.26 -4.30 5.52
CA PHE A 17 3.32 -3.27 5.59
C PHE A 17 3.35 -2.59 6.95
N VAL A 18 2.19 -2.24 7.49
CA VAL A 18 2.09 -1.61 8.82
C VAL A 18 2.65 -2.53 9.89
N LEU A 19 2.32 -3.81 9.83
CA LEU A 19 2.73 -4.81 10.83
C LEU A 19 4.11 -5.42 10.55
N ASN A 20 4.74 -5.04 9.46
CA ASN A 20 6.03 -5.57 9.03
C ASN A 20 6.02 -7.09 8.88
N LEU A 21 5.14 -7.55 7.96
CA LEU A 21 4.99 -8.97 7.64
C LEU A 21 5.49 -9.24 6.21
N PRO A 22 6.81 -9.28 6.00
CA PRO A 22 7.37 -9.37 4.65
C PRO A 22 7.00 -10.65 3.91
N GLU A 23 6.81 -11.76 4.62
CA GLU A 23 6.44 -13.02 3.99
C GLU A 23 5.06 -12.95 3.34
N TYR A 24 4.09 -12.31 4.00
CA TYR A 24 2.76 -12.10 3.44
C TYR A 24 2.82 -11.21 2.20
N ILE A 25 3.59 -10.13 2.26
CA ILE A 25 3.79 -9.23 1.14
C ILE A 25 4.37 -10.00 -0.05
N TRP A 26 5.38 -10.83 0.20
CA TRP A 26 6.04 -11.64 -0.81
C TRP A 26 5.11 -12.69 -1.41
N LYS A 27 4.38 -13.42 -0.58
CA LYS A 27 3.45 -14.47 -1.04
C LYS A 27 2.32 -13.93 -1.89
N THR A 28 1.86 -12.71 -1.62
CA THR A 28 0.77 -12.06 -2.36
C THR A 28 1.26 -11.23 -3.53
N TRP A 29 2.53 -11.24 -3.81
CA TRP A 29 3.15 -10.60 -4.97
C TRP A 29 3.36 -11.65 -6.04
N HIS A 30 2.87 -11.40 -7.26
CA HIS A 30 2.96 -12.39 -8.32
C HIS A 30 4.41 -12.74 -8.64
N GLU A 31 4.69 -14.02 -8.88
CA GLU A 31 6.05 -14.52 -9.09
C GLU A 31 6.80 -13.86 -10.25
N THR A 32 6.06 -13.35 -11.25
CA THR A 32 6.68 -12.71 -12.42
C THR A 32 7.36 -11.40 -12.10
N THR A 33 6.96 -10.72 -11.03
CA THR A 33 7.45 -9.37 -10.71
C THR A 33 7.97 -9.24 -9.28
N ARG A 34 7.77 -10.24 -8.42
CA ARG A 34 8.13 -10.09 -7.02
C ARG A 34 9.65 -10.06 -6.83
N PRO A 35 10.13 -9.19 -5.91
CA PRO A 35 11.54 -9.14 -5.56
C PRO A 35 11.92 -10.32 -4.66
N GLU A 36 13.18 -10.41 -4.30
CA GLU A 36 13.62 -11.38 -3.28
C GLU A 36 13.05 -11.00 -1.91
N LEU A 37 12.71 -12.01 -1.11
CA LEU A 37 12.11 -11.80 0.20
C LEU A 37 12.95 -10.89 1.11
N GLU A 38 14.25 -11.00 1.04
CA GLU A 38 15.18 -10.24 1.88
C GLU A 38 15.05 -8.73 1.68
N ILE A 39 14.65 -8.29 0.47
CA ILE A 39 14.48 -6.88 0.16
C ILE A 39 13.27 -6.29 0.87
N LEU A 40 12.27 -7.10 1.16
CA LEU A 40 11.02 -6.65 1.75
C LEU A 40 11.07 -6.45 3.27
N GLY A 41 12.10 -6.96 3.92
CA GLY A 41 12.27 -6.79 5.36
C GLY A 41 12.98 -5.49 5.68
N GLY A 42 12.63 -4.87 6.80
CA GLY A 42 13.41 -3.77 7.35
C GLY A 42 13.35 -2.46 6.58
N LEU A 43 12.26 -2.16 5.88
CA LEU A 43 12.13 -0.92 5.13
C LEU A 43 12.12 0.33 6.01
N GLY A 44 11.81 0.20 7.30
CA GLY A 44 11.87 1.31 8.25
C GLY A 44 10.84 2.39 8.02
N LEU A 45 9.76 2.10 7.32
CA LEU A 45 8.72 3.07 7.03
C LEU A 45 7.65 3.05 8.12
N LYS A 46 7.21 4.23 8.50
CA LYS A 46 6.08 4.37 9.42
C LYS A 46 4.85 4.79 8.62
N TRP A 47 3.93 3.87 8.40
CA TRP A 47 2.71 4.13 7.65
C TRP A 47 1.70 4.89 8.51
N ILE A 48 1.03 5.88 7.90
CA ILE A 48 0.10 6.77 8.60
C ILE A 48 -1.33 6.48 8.19
N ASP A 49 -1.59 6.41 6.86
CA ASP A 49 -2.94 6.38 6.34
C ASP A 49 -2.99 5.77 4.95
N LEU A 50 -4.12 5.15 4.64
CA LEU A 50 -4.42 4.60 3.32
C LEU A 50 -5.81 5.06 2.90
N LYS A 51 -5.92 5.60 1.69
CA LYS A 51 -7.21 5.96 1.08
C LYS A 51 -7.32 5.24 -0.25
N ILE A 52 -8.35 4.41 -0.39
CA ILE A 52 -8.70 3.82 -1.68
C ILE A 52 -9.51 4.84 -2.45
N MET A 53 -8.99 5.29 -3.58
CA MET A 53 -9.63 6.34 -4.38
C MET A 53 -10.60 5.76 -5.40
N ASP A 54 -10.22 4.63 -6.03
CA ASP A 54 -11.01 4.00 -7.07
C ASP A 54 -10.51 2.57 -7.28
N SER A 55 -11.39 1.72 -7.76
CA SER A 55 -11.00 0.38 -8.22
C SER A 55 -11.75 0.07 -9.49
N GLN A 56 -11.07 -0.55 -10.45
CA GLN A 56 -11.64 -0.93 -11.73
C GLN A 56 -11.50 -2.42 -11.92
N ALA A 57 -12.62 -3.10 -12.26
CA ALA A 57 -12.67 -4.54 -12.28
C ALA A 57 -12.21 -5.10 -10.92
N GLY A 58 -11.62 -6.29 -10.88
CA GLY A 58 -11.09 -6.84 -9.64
C GLY A 58 -12.13 -7.36 -8.67
N SER A 59 -13.37 -7.54 -9.12
CA SER A 59 -14.43 -8.13 -8.31
C SER A 59 -14.25 -9.64 -8.22
N ASN A 60 -15.07 -10.27 -7.38
CA ASN A 60 -15.00 -11.71 -7.17
C ASN A 60 -15.09 -12.54 -8.47
N ASN A 61 -15.70 -11.98 -9.52
CA ASN A 61 -15.88 -12.65 -10.81
C ASN A 61 -14.85 -12.27 -11.86
N ASP A 62 -13.93 -11.35 -11.54
CA ASP A 62 -12.91 -10.89 -12.48
C ASP A 62 -11.60 -11.62 -12.26
N ASN A 63 -10.75 -11.66 -13.28
CA ASN A 63 -9.40 -12.20 -13.20
C ASN A 63 -8.32 -11.13 -13.21
N GLN A 64 -8.71 -9.88 -13.38
CA GLN A 64 -7.81 -8.73 -13.38
C GLN A 64 -8.51 -7.56 -12.72
N GLY A 65 -7.74 -6.64 -12.18
CA GLY A 65 -8.27 -5.40 -11.64
C GLY A 65 -7.18 -4.42 -11.31
N THR A 66 -7.58 -3.16 -11.14
CA THR A 66 -6.68 -2.09 -10.70
C THR A 66 -7.26 -1.44 -9.45
N VAL A 67 -6.37 -0.96 -8.59
CA VAL A 67 -6.76 -0.19 -7.41
C VAL A 67 -5.92 1.07 -7.38
N HIS A 68 -6.60 2.22 -7.37
CA HIS A 68 -5.95 3.52 -7.20
C HIS A 68 -6.02 3.89 -5.72
N PHE A 69 -4.88 4.13 -5.11
CA PHE A 69 -4.85 4.51 -3.70
C PHE A 69 -3.83 5.61 -3.44
N ILE A 70 -4.02 6.28 -2.32
CA ILE A 70 -3.08 7.26 -1.79
C ILE A 70 -2.72 6.80 -0.38
N ALA A 71 -1.42 6.65 -0.11
CA ALA A 71 -0.93 6.27 1.20
C ALA A 71 0.06 7.32 1.69
N SER A 72 0.08 7.53 3.00
CA SER A 72 1.01 8.48 3.63
C SER A 72 1.91 7.73 4.58
N PHE A 73 3.19 8.11 4.61
CA PHE A 73 4.15 7.44 5.48
C PHE A 73 5.30 8.39 5.85
N VAL A 74 6.03 8.02 6.89
CA VAL A 74 7.24 8.71 7.31
C VAL A 74 8.43 7.82 7.00
N SER A 75 9.42 8.38 6.31
CA SER A 75 10.70 7.74 6.04
C SER A 75 11.80 8.63 6.61
N GLY A 76 12.50 8.14 7.63
CA GLY A 76 13.47 8.98 8.34
C GLY A 76 12.79 10.17 9.01
N ASN A 77 13.15 11.38 8.58
CA ASN A 77 12.60 12.62 9.12
C ASN A 77 11.66 13.34 8.14
N LYS A 78 11.20 12.63 7.11
CA LYS A 78 10.32 13.21 6.08
C LYS A 78 9.03 12.44 5.94
N GLY A 79 7.93 13.18 5.80
CA GLY A 79 6.66 12.60 5.43
C GLY A 79 6.51 12.57 3.91
N ARG A 80 5.93 11.50 3.39
CA ARG A 80 5.75 11.28 1.97
C ARG A 80 4.33 10.83 1.68
N ILE A 81 3.83 11.22 0.51
CA ILE A 81 2.56 10.73 -0.02
C ILE A 81 2.86 9.89 -1.24
N LEU A 82 2.38 8.65 -1.23
CA LEU A 82 2.47 7.74 -2.37
C LEU A 82 1.10 7.70 -3.05
N ASN A 83 1.08 8.03 -4.34
CA ASN A 83 -0.12 7.93 -5.18
C ASN A 83 0.15 6.85 -6.21
N GLU A 84 -0.59 5.75 -6.16
CA GLU A 84 -0.32 4.60 -7.01
C GLU A 84 -1.58 4.01 -7.60
N VAL A 85 -1.48 3.59 -8.87
CA VAL A 85 -2.46 2.72 -9.50
C VAL A 85 -1.81 1.35 -9.62
N SER A 86 -2.28 0.40 -8.86
CA SER A 86 -1.72 -0.94 -8.79
C SER A 86 -2.51 -1.92 -9.64
N ASP A 87 -1.79 -2.81 -10.32
CA ASP A 87 -2.37 -3.88 -11.12
C ASP A 87 -2.39 -5.18 -10.32
N PHE A 88 -3.51 -5.87 -10.38
CA PHE A 88 -3.72 -7.16 -9.71
C PHE A 88 -4.23 -8.19 -10.70
N ILE A 89 -3.85 -9.43 -10.50
CA ILE A 89 -4.39 -10.56 -11.27
C ILE A 89 -4.87 -11.64 -10.32
N LYS A 90 -5.81 -12.45 -10.80
CA LYS A 90 -6.31 -13.61 -10.09
C LYS A 90 -5.85 -14.85 -10.84
N GLU A 91 -5.20 -15.75 -10.13
CA GLU A 91 -4.64 -16.98 -10.68
C GLU A 91 -4.92 -18.12 -9.73
N ASP A 92 -5.48 -19.19 -10.23
CA ASP A 92 -5.86 -20.35 -9.41
C ASP A 92 -6.75 -19.98 -8.21
N GLY A 93 -7.64 -18.99 -8.41
CA GLY A 93 -8.57 -18.55 -7.38
C GLY A 93 -7.98 -17.55 -6.38
N LEU A 94 -6.74 -17.16 -6.52
CA LEU A 94 -6.06 -16.24 -5.60
C LEU A 94 -5.65 -14.94 -6.29
N TRP A 95 -5.88 -13.82 -5.62
CA TRP A 95 -5.43 -12.51 -6.09
C TRP A 95 -3.97 -12.27 -5.75
N TYR A 96 -3.24 -11.65 -6.69
CA TYR A 96 -1.83 -11.26 -6.53
C TYR A 96 -1.62 -9.83 -7.01
N TYR A 97 -0.78 -9.09 -6.29
CA TYR A 97 -0.25 -7.82 -6.77
C TYR A 97 0.79 -8.09 -7.86
N VAL A 98 0.75 -7.35 -8.95
CA VAL A 98 1.72 -7.49 -10.05
C VAL A 98 2.70 -6.35 -10.04
N ASP A 99 2.22 -5.14 -10.33
CA ASP A 99 3.04 -3.92 -10.33
C ASP A 99 2.12 -2.70 -10.25
N GLY A 100 2.69 -1.52 -10.36
CA GLY A 100 1.92 -0.29 -10.33
C GLY A 100 2.70 0.88 -10.86
N GLU A 101 1.96 1.93 -11.23
CA GLU A 101 2.53 3.22 -11.58
C GLU A 101 2.31 4.16 -10.41
N SER A 102 3.38 4.76 -9.91
CA SER A 102 3.31 5.59 -8.72
C SER A 102 4.06 6.89 -8.87
N THR A 103 3.61 7.89 -8.11
CA THR A 103 4.32 9.14 -7.89
C THR A 103 4.39 9.37 -6.39
N THR A 104 5.40 10.09 -5.94
CA THR A 104 5.54 10.46 -4.55
C THR A 104 5.72 11.97 -4.42
N ALA A 105 5.28 12.51 -3.28
CA ALA A 105 5.44 13.92 -2.95
C ALA A 105 5.72 14.06 -1.46
N ASP A 106 6.34 15.17 -1.08
CA ASP A 106 6.60 15.45 0.33
C ASP A 106 5.35 15.99 1.01
N ILE A 107 5.19 15.66 2.30
CA ILE A 107 4.14 16.26 3.13
C ILE A 107 4.74 17.48 3.82
N SER A 108 4.07 18.63 3.70
CA SER A 108 4.51 19.83 4.40
C SER A 108 4.40 19.66 5.91
N ARG A 109 5.44 20.03 6.63
CA ARG A 109 5.48 19.94 8.10
C ARG A 109 4.39 20.77 8.77
N ASN A 110 3.96 21.83 8.12
CA ASN A 110 2.96 22.77 8.67
C ASN A 110 1.53 22.41 8.29
N ASN A 111 1.33 21.44 7.40
CA ASN A 111 -0.01 20.97 7.05
C ASN A 111 -0.60 20.10 8.15
N SER A 112 -1.93 19.95 8.13
CA SER A 112 -2.60 19.00 9.00
C SER A 112 -2.07 17.59 8.75
N CYS A 113 -1.92 16.81 9.83
CA CYS A 113 -1.40 15.45 9.70
C CYS A 113 -2.38 14.57 8.92
N PRO A 114 -1.87 13.74 7.99
CA PRO A 114 -2.72 12.80 7.24
C PRO A 114 -3.50 11.81 8.12
N CYS A 115 -3.10 11.61 9.38
CA CYS A 115 -3.80 10.70 10.28
C CYS A 115 -5.18 11.20 10.70
N GLY A 116 -5.51 12.49 10.39
CA GLY A 116 -6.81 13.05 10.74
C GLY A 116 -6.92 13.62 12.13
N SER A 117 -5.80 13.76 12.86
CA SER A 117 -5.81 14.28 14.24
C SER A 117 -6.16 15.76 14.34
N GLY A 118 -6.06 16.52 13.24
CA GLY A 118 -6.22 17.97 13.26
C GLY A 118 -4.97 18.72 13.73
N ILE A 119 -3.92 18.01 14.12
CA ILE A 119 -2.65 18.58 14.59
C ILE A 119 -1.70 18.70 13.40
N LYS A 120 -0.84 19.73 13.40
CA LYS A 120 0.16 19.89 12.34
C LYS A 120 1.05 18.65 12.27
N PHE A 121 1.41 18.26 11.05
CA PHE A 121 2.20 17.05 10.80
C PHE A 121 3.49 17.00 11.63
N LYS A 122 4.22 18.11 11.70
CA LYS A 122 5.48 18.17 12.47
C LYS A 122 5.33 17.89 13.97
N ARG A 123 4.10 18.06 14.50
CA ARG A 123 3.80 17.83 15.91
C ARG A 123 3.00 16.56 16.15
N CYS A 124 2.74 15.80 15.12
CA CYS A 124 1.96 14.57 15.17
C CYS A 124 2.79 13.39 14.66
N CYS A 125 2.46 12.84 13.52
CA CYS A 125 3.11 11.61 13.03
C CYS A 125 4.58 11.78 12.63
N LEU A 126 5.01 12.98 12.30
CA LEU A 126 6.42 13.26 11.98
C LEU A 126 7.31 13.30 13.23
N ARG A 127 6.72 13.45 14.37
CA ARG A 127 7.42 13.62 15.63
C ARG A 127 8.22 12.39 16.07
#